data_5d03f8fc1274f6faa78521efd69900c7
#
_entry.id   5d03f8fc1274f6faa78521efd69900c7
#
_cell.length_a   1.000
_cell.length_b   1.000
_cell.length_c   1.000
_cell.angle_alpha   90.00
_cell.angle_beta   90.00
_cell.angle_gamma   90.00
#
_symmetry.space_group_name_H-M   'P 1'
#
loop_
_entity.id
_entity.type
_entity.pdbx_description
1 polymer ?
#
loop_
_entity_poly.entity_id
_entity_poly.type
_entity_poly.pdbx_seq_one_letter_code
_entity_poly.pdbx_strand_id
1 'polypeptide(L)'
;MKINLLQKVILFLTLIAFFACKNDKNVSNTTGWKYNDKKHSGFQVIHDYEQDTPPGMVLIEGGTFTMGRVTEDTYSEWNNYPRRVTVSTFYMDQHEVSNLDWREYVYWMRLMFSASPKLVNRALPDTLVWRDELAYNEPYLEYYFSHVAYQEYPVVGVSWEQAVDYCLWRTDRVNELRMVQAGVIELPDFKALHKDSATVEKQDSFARKQLFNVDKYLKNSDYKPDKEKSKVKTVFGDARKTNMSDGILLPQYRLPTEAEWEFAAYGIKSEEGMENYDERRIFPWDGSQLRNPTKKHRGKMMANFVRGRGDYMGVAGDLNDKASITAPVSSFWPNDYGLFNMAGNVNEWVMDVYRPMTSENVQEYNPFRGNMYVSPIFNDSISDAGTTRIVKLDSLGRAVKAIAVSKDSISDYVKYDVRNYEDGDAKTSVDANQWKNNIDPDESTKRLYNPDTDAEGMLATHISNTTRVFKGGGWKDRAYWLNPATRRYLEQTKSRSDLGFRCAMSRVGSDKGNQDKK
;
A
#
# COMPACT_ATOMS: atom_id res chain seq x y z
N MET A 1 -11.68 17.83 -66.22
CA MET A 1 -10.96 16.57 -66.33
C MET A 1 -11.94 15.44 -65.98
N LYS A 2 -12.37 14.62 -67.00
CA LYS A 2 -13.35 13.54 -66.76
C LYS A 2 -12.59 12.33 -66.19
N ILE A 3 -12.86 11.97 -64.96
CA ILE A 3 -12.28 10.79 -64.30
C ILE A 3 -12.83 9.55 -65.03
N ASN A 4 -11.94 8.74 -65.59
CA ASN A 4 -12.28 7.53 -66.32
C ASN A 4 -12.99 6.51 -65.44
N LEU A 5 -13.92 5.73 -66.02
CA LEU A 5 -14.70 4.69 -65.32
C LEU A 5 -13.79 3.76 -64.49
N LEU A 6 -12.63 3.43 -65.01
CA LEU A 6 -11.64 2.57 -64.34
C LEU A 6 -11.11 3.22 -63.02
N GLN A 7 -10.88 4.52 -63.03
CA GLN A 7 -10.43 5.24 -61.82
C GLN A 7 -11.53 5.33 -60.75
N LYS A 8 -12.80 5.41 -61.18
CA LYS A 8 -13.95 5.36 -60.25
C LYS A 8 -14.11 3.96 -59.62
N VAL A 9 -13.88 2.90 -60.39
CA VAL A 9 -13.94 1.52 -59.90
C VAL A 9 -12.77 1.24 -58.94
N ILE A 10 -11.57 1.69 -59.23
CA ILE A 10 -10.42 1.56 -58.33
C ILE A 10 -10.64 2.36 -57.06
N LEU A 11 -11.16 3.59 -57.12
CA LEU A 11 -11.48 4.41 -55.95
C LEU A 11 -12.58 3.76 -55.10
N PHE A 12 -13.56 3.12 -55.71
CA PHE A 12 -14.63 2.41 -55.01
C PHE A 12 -14.13 1.12 -54.35
N LEU A 13 -13.22 0.38 -55.00
CA LEU A 13 -12.58 -0.82 -54.43
C LEU A 13 -11.62 -0.46 -53.29
N THR A 14 -10.90 0.65 -53.39
CA THR A 14 -10.06 1.12 -52.26
C THR A 14 -10.91 1.60 -51.10
N LEU A 15 -12.07 2.26 -51.36
CA LEU A 15 -13.00 2.64 -50.29
C LEU A 15 -13.58 1.40 -49.58
N ILE A 16 -13.94 0.34 -50.32
CA ILE A 16 -14.42 -0.92 -49.73
C ILE A 16 -13.34 -1.61 -48.90
N ALA A 17 -12.06 -1.56 -49.32
CA ALA A 17 -10.94 -2.14 -48.60
C ALA A 17 -10.68 -1.41 -47.27
N PHE A 18 -10.93 -0.10 -47.17
CA PHE A 18 -10.85 0.66 -45.93
C PHE A 18 -11.99 0.36 -44.94
N PHE A 19 -13.14 -0.14 -45.40
CA PHE A 19 -14.23 -0.55 -44.51
C PHE A 19 -14.13 -2.01 -44.05
N ALA A 20 -13.24 -2.83 -44.61
CA ALA A 20 -13.13 -4.26 -44.33
C ALA A 20 -12.29 -4.58 -43.05
N CYS A 21 -11.59 -3.60 -42.46
CA CYS A 21 -10.79 -3.79 -41.25
C CYS A 21 -11.38 -3.07 -40.04
N LYS A 22 -12.68 -3.21 -39.75
CA LYS A 22 -13.16 -3.01 -38.39
C LYS A 22 -12.82 -4.28 -37.61
N ASN A 23 -11.73 -4.26 -36.85
CA ASN A 23 -11.51 -5.24 -35.80
C ASN A 23 -12.72 -5.20 -34.86
N ASP A 24 -13.60 -6.18 -34.99
CA ASP A 24 -14.74 -6.32 -34.08
C ASP A 24 -14.17 -6.76 -32.73
N LYS A 25 -14.10 -5.84 -31.77
CA LYS A 25 -13.62 -6.10 -30.41
C LYS A 25 -14.34 -7.29 -29.74
N ASN A 26 -15.48 -7.69 -30.27
CA ASN A 26 -16.27 -8.80 -29.75
C ASN A 26 -15.92 -10.16 -30.36
N VAL A 27 -14.90 -10.24 -31.22
CA VAL A 27 -14.46 -11.49 -31.85
C VAL A 27 -13.06 -11.84 -31.38
N SER A 28 -12.85 -13.10 -31.04
CA SER A 28 -11.54 -13.62 -30.66
C SER A 28 -10.58 -13.62 -31.85
N ASN A 29 -9.49 -12.91 -31.74
CA ASN A 29 -8.42 -12.92 -32.72
C ASN A 29 -7.71 -14.29 -32.83
N THR A 30 -7.85 -15.13 -31.79
CA THR A 30 -7.20 -16.45 -31.73
C THR A 30 -8.06 -17.53 -32.34
N THR A 31 -9.37 -17.52 -32.04
CA THR A 31 -10.28 -18.61 -32.39
C THR A 31 -11.37 -18.21 -33.38
N GLY A 32 -11.57 -16.90 -33.60
CA GLY A 32 -12.66 -16.38 -34.42
C GLY A 32 -14.05 -16.46 -33.79
N TRP A 33 -14.17 -16.98 -32.55
CA TRP A 33 -15.44 -17.05 -31.86
C TRP A 33 -15.84 -15.70 -31.26
N LYS A 34 -17.16 -15.43 -31.23
CA LYS A 34 -17.68 -14.20 -30.63
C LYS A 34 -17.67 -14.28 -29.11
N TYR A 35 -17.22 -13.19 -28.48
CA TYR A 35 -17.32 -12.99 -27.03
C TYR A 35 -18.76 -12.60 -26.65
N ASN A 36 -19.13 -12.85 -25.38
CA ASN A 36 -20.44 -12.48 -24.83
C ASN A 36 -21.65 -13.03 -25.61
N ASP A 37 -21.49 -14.10 -26.36
CA ASP A 37 -22.53 -14.69 -27.20
C ASP A 37 -22.96 -16.07 -26.67
N LYS A 38 -24.27 -16.21 -26.42
CA LYS A 38 -24.88 -17.48 -25.96
C LYS A 38 -24.66 -18.64 -26.90
N LYS A 39 -24.57 -18.39 -28.22
CA LYS A 39 -24.38 -19.42 -29.26
C LYS A 39 -22.92 -19.85 -29.42
N HIS A 40 -21.98 -19.04 -28.96
CA HIS A 40 -20.56 -19.22 -29.18
C HIS A 40 -19.82 -19.36 -27.83
N SER A 41 -20.01 -20.46 -27.11
CA SER A 41 -19.39 -20.85 -25.86
C SER A 41 -19.71 -19.99 -24.63
N GLY A 42 -20.28 -18.80 -24.75
CA GLY A 42 -20.62 -17.93 -23.62
C GLY A 42 -19.43 -17.34 -22.88
N PHE A 43 -18.24 -17.30 -23.48
CA PHE A 43 -17.07 -16.68 -22.86
C PHE A 43 -17.28 -15.19 -22.70
N GLN A 44 -17.18 -14.72 -21.45
CA GLN A 44 -17.44 -13.32 -21.09
C GLN A 44 -16.16 -12.51 -21.11
N VAL A 45 -16.23 -11.35 -21.74
CA VAL A 45 -15.14 -10.37 -21.79
C VAL A 45 -15.71 -8.99 -21.46
N ILE A 46 -15.03 -8.28 -20.58
CA ILE A 46 -15.26 -6.86 -20.30
C ILE A 46 -14.22 -6.07 -21.07
N HIS A 47 -14.70 -5.22 -21.97
CA HIS A 47 -13.85 -4.33 -22.76
C HIS A 47 -13.71 -2.98 -22.07
N ASP A 48 -12.60 -2.31 -22.33
CA ASP A 48 -12.35 -0.93 -21.93
C ASP A 48 -12.50 -0.70 -20.40
N TYR A 49 -12.03 -1.69 -19.61
CA TYR A 49 -12.00 -1.59 -18.15
C TYR A 49 -11.02 -0.50 -17.69
N GLU A 50 -11.49 0.38 -16.83
CA GLU A 50 -10.69 1.33 -16.10
C GLU A 50 -10.93 1.12 -14.59
N GLN A 51 -9.86 1.08 -13.81
CA GLN A 51 -9.98 0.93 -12.37
C GLN A 51 -10.55 2.20 -11.76
N ASP A 52 -11.64 2.06 -11.02
CA ASP A 52 -12.20 3.18 -10.24
C ASP A 52 -11.19 3.69 -9.21
N THR A 53 -11.14 5.00 -9.04
CA THR A 53 -10.32 5.62 -7.99
C THR A 53 -10.80 5.16 -6.62
N PRO A 54 -9.92 4.57 -5.79
CA PRO A 54 -10.30 4.13 -4.46
C PRO A 54 -10.66 5.33 -3.56
N PRO A 55 -11.58 5.15 -2.60
CA PRO A 55 -11.95 6.21 -1.67
C PRO A 55 -10.73 6.81 -0.95
N GLY A 56 -10.65 8.15 -0.91
CA GLY A 56 -9.60 8.89 -0.20
C GLY A 56 -8.23 8.91 -0.89
N MET A 57 -8.09 8.30 -2.07
CA MET A 57 -6.83 8.21 -2.78
C MET A 57 -6.74 9.14 -4.00
N VAL A 58 -5.53 9.49 -4.37
CA VAL A 58 -5.19 10.17 -5.62
C VAL A 58 -4.33 9.28 -6.50
N LEU A 59 -4.48 9.44 -7.82
CA LEU A 59 -3.66 8.74 -8.80
C LEU A 59 -2.29 9.39 -8.89
N ILE A 60 -1.25 8.59 -8.74
CA ILE A 60 0.15 8.97 -8.96
C ILE A 60 0.59 8.30 -10.26
N GLU A 61 0.77 9.08 -11.30
CA GLU A 61 1.30 8.59 -12.56
C GLU A 61 2.75 8.14 -12.37
N GLY A 62 3.03 6.91 -12.76
CA GLY A 62 4.35 6.31 -12.62
C GLY A 62 5.39 6.98 -13.52
N GLY A 63 6.65 6.75 -13.20
CA GLY A 63 7.74 7.33 -13.96
C GLY A 63 9.10 6.89 -13.43
N THR A 64 10.15 7.39 -14.06
CA THR A 64 11.53 7.12 -13.65
C THR A 64 12.09 8.35 -12.96
N PHE A 65 12.74 8.15 -11.83
CA PHE A 65 13.37 9.21 -11.06
C PHE A 65 14.66 8.73 -10.40
N THR A 66 15.44 9.66 -9.89
CA THR A 66 16.59 9.35 -9.06
C THR A 66 16.14 9.24 -7.61
N MET A 67 16.06 8.02 -7.09
CA MET A 67 15.82 7.74 -5.68
C MET A 67 17.12 7.87 -4.90
N GLY A 68 17.02 8.34 -3.65
CA GLY A 68 18.18 8.49 -2.78
C GLY A 68 18.65 9.93 -2.66
N ARG A 69 19.71 10.15 -1.89
CA ARG A 69 20.15 11.48 -1.53
C ARG A 69 21.19 12.02 -2.53
N VAL A 70 20.82 13.06 -3.24
CA VAL A 70 21.70 13.77 -4.20
C VAL A 70 22.45 14.92 -3.52
N THR A 71 21.84 15.55 -2.51
CA THR A 71 22.43 16.65 -1.75
C THR A 71 23.43 16.14 -0.73
N GLU A 72 24.32 17.02 -0.27
CA GLU A 72 25.29 16.71 0.80
C GLU A 72 24.61 16.07 2.01
N ASP A 73 25.17 14.96 2.46
CA ASP A 73 24.73 14.27 3.66
C ASP A 73 25.50 14.80 4.87
N THR A 74 24.88 15.74 5.59
CA THR A 74 25.47 16.42 6.75
C THR A 74 25.86 15.45 7.88
N TYR A 75 25.14 14.32 8.00
CA TYR A 75 25.44 13.30 9.00
C TYR A 75 26.34 12.18 8.48
N SER A 76 26.65 12.19 7.18
CA SER A 76 27.48 11.17 6.51
C SER A 76 27.00 9.73 6.76
N GLU A 77 25.68 9.54 6.80
CA GLU A 77 25.08 8.22 7.07
C GLU A 77 25.24 7.25 5.89
N TRP A 78 25.34 7.76 4.67
CA TRP A 78 25.55 7.00 3.42
C TRP A 78 24.57 5.81 3.25
N ASN A 79 23.37 5.93 3.80
CA ASN A 79 22.38 4.84 3.84
C ASN A 79 21.39 4.86 2.67
N ASN A 80 21.46 5.83 1.77
CA ASN A 80 20.59 5.97 0.62
C ASN A 80 21.30 6.63 -0.58
N TYR A 81 22.09 5.84 -1.29
CA TYR A 81 22.81 6.30 -2.49
C TYR A 81 21.83 6.67 -3.61
N PRO A 82 22.16 7.73 -4.41
CA PRO A 82 21.40 8.05 -5.59
C PRO A 82 21.39 6.89 -6.58
N ARG A 83 20.20 6.46 -6.98
CA ARG A 83 20.02 5.43 -7.99
C ARG A 83 18.79 5.70 -8.83
N ARG A 84 18.84 5.33 -10.07
CA ARG A 84 17.70 5.42 -10.97
C ARG A 84 16.69 4.34 -10.64
N VAL A 85 15.41 4.72 -10.49
CA VAL A 85 14.32 3.82 -10.15
C VAL A 85 13.10 4.16 -11.00
N THR A 86 12.44 3.14 -11.51
CA THR A 86 11.17 3.25 -12.22
C THR A 86 10.03 2.77 -11.32
N VAL A 87 9.05 3.62 -11.12
CA VAL A 87 7.85 3.35 -10.33
C VAL A 87 6.66 3.21 -11.26
N SER A 88 5.88 2.15 -11.10
CA SER A 88 4.62 1.98 -11.83
C SER A 88 3.55 2.91 -11.30
N THR A 89 2.54 3.25 -12.11
CA THR A 89 1.38 4.04 -11.70
C THR A 89 0.63 3.35 -10.55
N PHE A 90 0.26 4.12 -9.53
CA PHE A 90 -0.41 3.63 -8.33
C PHE A 90 -1.33 4.70 -7.72
N TYR A 91 -2.10 4.32 -6.72
CA TYR A 91 -2.89 5.24 -5.92
C TYR A 91 -2.27 5.39 -4.53
N MET A 92 -2.37 6.60 -3.95
CA MET A 92 -1.90 6.89 -2.61
C MET A 92 -2.92 7.74 -1.87
N ASP A 93 -3.08 7.53 -0.56
CA ASP A 93 -3.93 8.36 0.28
C ASP A 93 -3.48 9.81 0.24
N GLN A 94 -4.45 10.72 0.08
CA GLN A 94 -4.21 12.15 0.06
C GLN A 94 -3.62 12.66 1.38
N HIS A 95 -4.05 12.06 2.49
CA HIS A 95 -3.65 12.40 3.86
C HIS A 95 -3.07 11.19 4.58
N GLU A 96 -2.39 11.45 5.69
CA GLU A 96 -2.09 10.42 6.69
C GLU A 96 -3.40 9.83 7.23
N VAL A 97 -3.40 8.59 7.66
CA VAL A 97 -4.57 7.98 8.33
C VAL A 97 -4.84 8.73 9.63
N SER A 98 -6.07 9.23 9.79
CA SER A 98 -6.48 10.03 10.94
C SER A 98 -6.92 9.17 12.13
N ASN A 99 -6.99 9.79 13.31
CA ASN A 99 -7.58 9.15 14.49
C ASN A 99 -9.05 8.75 14.25
N LEU A 100 -9.78 9.50 13.42
CA LEU A 100 -11.16 9.16 13.06
C LEU A 100 -11.21 7.85 12.28
N ASP A 101 -10.37 7.73 11.24
CA ASP A 101 -10.31 6.53 10.40
C ASP A 101 -9.90 5.30 11.21
N TRP A 102 -8.94 5.49 12.11
CA TRP A 102 -8.50 4.40 12.98
C TRP A 102 -9.55 4.01 14.02
N ARG A 103 -10.32 4.95 14.55
CA ARG A 103 -11.44 4.65 15.46
C ARG A 103 -12.56 3.87 14.76
N GLU A 104 -12.80 4.13 13.46
CA GLU A 104 -13.72 3.32 12.66
C GLU A 104 -13.24 1.86 12.59
N TYR A 105 -11.95 1.64 12.36
CA TYR A 105 -11.36 0.30 12.38
C TYR A 105 -11.51 -0.38 13.74
N VAL A 106 -11.17 0.29 14.83
CA VAL A 106 -11.30 -0.26 16.20
C VAL A 106 -12.77 -0.54 16.53
N TYR A 107 -13.69 0.33 16.15
CA TYR A 107 -15.12 0.11 16.33
C TYR A 107 -15.59 -1.16 15.61
N TRP A 108 -15.20 -1.34 14.35
CA TRP A 108 -15.52 -2.54 13.59
C TRP A 108 -14.91 -3.80 14.23
N MET A 109 -13.67 -3.72 14.72
CA MET A 109 -13.03 -4.82 15.44
C MET A 109 -13.81 -5.22 16.70
N ARG A 110 -14.30 -4.25 17.46
CA ARG A 110 -15.13 -4.51 18.65
C ARG A 110 -16.48 -5.14 18.28
N LEU A 111 -17.07 -4.69 17.18
CA LEU A 111 -18.34 -5.21 16.70
C LEU A 111 -18.23 -6.67 16.25
N MET A 112 -17.19 -7.00 15.48
CA MET A 112 -17.03 -8.31 14.87
C MET A 112 -16.33 -9.34 15.77
N PHE A 113 -15.52 -8.90 16.71
CA PHE A 113 -14.68 -9.75 17.56
C PHE A 113 -14.88 -9.51 19.06
N SER A 114 -16.10 -9.19 19.46
CA SER A 114 -16.47 -8.93 20.87
C SER A 114 -16.08 -10.06 21.83
N ALA A 115 -16.15 -11.32 21.37
CA ALA A 115 -15.75 -12.48 22.15
C ALA A 115 -14.22 -12.72 22.21
N SER A 116 -13.44 -11.93 21.48
CA SER A 116 -11.98 -12.10 21.38
C SER A 116 -11.25 -10.79 21.76
N PRO A 117 -11.22 -10.41 23.05
CA PRO A 117 -10.61 -9.15 23.50
C PRO A 117 -9.15 -8.97 23.05
N LYS A 118 -8.40 -10.07 22.89
CA LYS A 118 -7.02 -10.03 22.42
C LYS A 118 -6.89 -9.43 21.01
N LEU A 119 -7.84 -9.74 20.11
CA LEU A 119 -7.85 -9.19 18.76
C LEU A 119 -8.20 -7.70 18.77
N VAL A 120 -9.16 -7.32 19.60
CA VAL A 120 -9.55 -5.91 19.76
C VAL A 120 -8.39 -5.10 20.36
N ASN A 121 -7.74 -5.62 21.41
CA ASN A 121 -6.61 -4.94 22.05
C ASN A 121 -5.42 -4.79 21.10
N ARG A 122 -5.20 -5.76 20.19
CA ARG A 122 -4.16 -5.65 19.16
C ARG A 122 -4.41 -4.48 18.20
N ALA A 123 -5.67 -4.09 17.98
CA ALA A 123 -6.02 -2.97 17.12
C ALA A 123 -5.92 -1.60 17.81
N LEU A 124 -5.75 -1.55 19.13
CA LEU A 124 -5.58 -0.28 19.85
C LEU A 124 -4.18 0.29 19.62
N PRO A 125 -4.06 1.61 19.35
CA PRO A 125 -2.76 2.25 19.32
C PRO A 125 -2.13 2.28 20.73
N ASP A 126 -0.83 2.24 20.78
CA ASP A 126 -0.07 2.39 22.02
C ASP A 126 -0.07 3.87 22.42
N THR A 127 -0.85 4.21 23.44
CA THR A 127 -0.92 5.58 23.97
C THR A 127 0.26 5.91 24.90
N LEU A 128 1.00 4.89 25.38
CA LEU A 128 2.16 5.10 26.25
C LEU A 128 3.33 5.81 25.54
N VAL A 129 3.31 5.85 24.21
CA VAL A 129 4.29 6.58 23.38
C VAL A 129 4.35 8.08 23.67
N TRP A 130 3.33 8.62 24.35
CA TRP A 130 3.28 10.02 24.77
C TRP A 130 4.00 10.30 26.07
N ARG A 131 4.32 9.27 26.86
CA ARG A 131 5.03 9.45 28.13
C ARG A 131 6.50 9.75 27.88
N ASP A 132 6.93 10.90 28.37
CA ASP A 132 8.33 11.28 28.46
C ASP A 132 8.65 11.52 29.96
N GLU A 133 9.84 11.11 30.41
CA GLU A 133 10.27 11.33 31.78
C GLU A 133 10.25 12.83 32.12
N LEU A 134 9.71 13.16 33.30
CA LEU A 134 9.58 14.51 33.82
C LEU A 134 8.72 15.47 32.97
N ALA A 135 8.02 14.98 31.93
CA ALA A 135 7.09 15.78 31.16
C ALA A 135 5.63 15.48 31.53
N TYR A 136 4.83 16.52 31.63
CA TYR A 136 3.39 16.36 31.89
C TYR A 136 2.63 16.12 30.59
N ASN A 137 2.71 14.90 30.05
CA ASN A 137 2.08 14.49 28.80
C ASN A 137 0.84 13.60 28.99
N GLU A 138 0.39 13.36 30.22
CA GLU A 138 -0.79 12.54 30.53
C GLU A 138 -2.07 12.98 29.75
N PRO A 139 -2.33 14.28 29.51
CA PRO A 139 -3.47 14.68 28.67
C PRO A 139 -3.43 14.12 27.26
N TYR A 140 -2.24 13.96 26.66
CA TYR A 140 -2.13 13.35 25.31
C TYR A 140 -2.36 11.85 25.36
N LEU A 141 -1.90 11.18 26.42
CA LEU A 141 -2.14 9.77 26.64
C LEU A 141 -3.64 9.45 26.75
N GLU A 142 -4.40 10.30 27.45
CA GLU A 142 -5.84 10.09 27.65
C GLU A 142 -6.69 10.54 26.47
N TYR A 143 -6.38 11.71 25.89
CA TYR A 143 -7.30 12.39 24.97
C TYR A 143 -6.90 12.31 23.51
N TYR A 144 -5.62 12.17 23.18
CA TYR A 144 -5.17 12.29 21.79
C TYR A 144 -5.88 11.34 20.83
N PHE A 145 -6.04 10.08 21.21
CA PHE A 145 -6.72 9.10 20.36
C PHE A 145 -8.26 9.17 20.47
N SER A 146 -8.78 9.44 21.66
CA SER A 146 -10.20 9.25 21.95
C SER A 146 -11.06 10.50 21.78
N HIS A 147 -10.49 11.69 22.03
CA HIS A 147 -11.25 12.93 22.07
C HIS A 147 -11.54 13.49 20.67
N VAL A 148 -12.74 14.07 20.50
CA VAL A 148 -13.21 14.63 19.22
C VAL A 148 -12.31 15.75 18.67
N ALA A 149 -11.65 16.50 19.55
CA ALA A 149 -10.75 17.59 19.14
C ALA A 149 -9.55 17.10 18.30
N TYR A 150 -9.16 15.84 18.44
CA TYR A 150 -8.04 15.23 17.72
C TYR A 150 -8.48 14.27 16.61
N GLN A 151 -9.77 14.28 16.22
CA GLN A 151 -10.26 13.32 15.23
C GLN A 151 -9.57 13.45 13.86
N GLU A 152 -9.28 14.68 13.43
CA GLU A 152 -8.61 14.99 12.16
C GLU A 152 -7.07 14.98 12.27
N TYR A 153 -6.52 14.58 13.40
CA TYR A 153 -5.09 14.45 13.61
C TYR A 153 -4.61 13.06 13.19
N PRO A 154 -3.35 12.91 12.75
CA PRO A 154 -2.83 11.61 12.32
C PRO A 154 -2.81 10.62 13.47
N VAL A 155 -3.13 9.36 13.21
CA VAL A 155 -2.95 8.30 14.19
C VAL A 155 -1.46 8.07 14.44
N VAL A 156 -1.08 7.97 15.70
CA VAL A 156 0.28 7.66 16.15
C VAL A 156 0.25 6.57 17.21
N GLY A 157 1.42 6.03 17.56
CA GLY A 157 1.48 4.90 18.47
C GLY A 157 1.04 3.59 17.81
N VAL A 158 1.14 3.52 16.49
CA VAL A 158 0.82 2.33 15.70
C VAL A 158 2.08 1.66 15.18
N SER A 159 2.14 0.34 15.32
CA SER A 159 3.22 -0.47 14.78
C SER A 159 3.02 -0.72 13.27
N TRP A 160 4.07 -1.14 12.60
CA TRP A 160 4.00 -1.53 11.19
C TRP A 160 3.00 -2.67 10.94
N GLU A 161 2.98 -3.66 11.85
CA GLU A 161 2.04 -4.78 11.77
C GLU A 161 0.58 -4.31 11.87
N GLN A 162 0.30 -3.39 12.79
CA GLN A 162 -1.03 -2.79 12.93
C GLN A 162 -1.43 -1.99 11.70
N ALA A 163 -0.50 -1.24 11.11
CA ALA A 163 -0.75 -0.48 9.88
C ALA A 163 -1.08 -1.41 8.70
N VAL A 164 -0.39 -2.56 8.58
CA VAL A 164 -0.70 -3.60 7.58
C VAL A 164 -2.07 -4.21 7.84
N ASP A 165 -2.40 -4.53 9.08
CA ASP A 165 -3.72 -5.08 9.46
C ASP A 165 -4.85 -4.09 9.10
N TYR A 166 -4.64 -2.79 9.31
CA TYR A 166 -5.58 -1.74 8.87
C TYR A 166 -5.77 -1.73 7.36
N CYS A 167 -4.68 -1.79 6.58
CA CYS A 167 -4.76 -1.83 5.11
C CYS A 167 -5.58 -3.04 4.62
N LEU A 168 -5.38 -4.21 5.24
CA LEU A 168 -6.14 -5.41 4.93
C LEU A 168 -7.63 -5.26 5.28
N TRP A 169 -7.93 -4.73 6.47
CA TRP A 169 -9.29 -4.42 6.88
C TRP A 169 -9.98 -3.46 5.90
N ARG A 170 -9.32 -2.37 5.54
CA ARG A 170 -9.85 -1.39 4.57
C ARG A 170 -10.13 -2.03 3.22
N THR A 171 -9.25 -2.94 2.76
CA THR A 171 -9.45 -3.72 1.54
C THR A 171 -10.75 -4.50 1.58
N ASP A 172 -10.98 -5.22 2.68
CA ASP A 172 -12.18 -6.04 2.86
C ASP A 172 -13.45 -5.16 2.91
N ARG A 173 -13.42 -4.06 3.67
CA ARG A 173 -14.57 -3.15 3.82
C ARG A 173 -14.95 -2.45 2.52
N VAL A 174 -13.97 -1.94 1.78
CA VAL A 174 -14.22 -1.26 0.50
C VAL A 174 -14.77 -2.26 -0.54
N ASN A 175 -14.19 -3.43 -0.63
CA ASN A 175 -14.65 -4.46 -1.54
C ASN A 175 -16.03 -5.01 -1.15
N GLU A 176 -16.31 -5.16 0.14
CA GLU A 176 -17.65 -5.53 0.63
C GLU A 176 -18.71 -4.52 0.16
N LEU A 177 -18.47 -3.23 0.34
CA LEU A 177 -19.38 -2.19 -0.13
C LEU A 177 -19.62 -2.28 -1.64
N ARG A 178 -18.57 -2.46 -2.43
CA ARG A 178 -18.66 -2.61 -3.90
C ARG A 178 -19.45 -3.84 -4.29
N MET A 179 -19.29 -4.95 -3.59
CA MET A 179 -20.03 -6.19 -3.81
C MET A 179 -21.53 -6.04 -3.46
N VAL A 180 -21.83 -5.31 -2.37
CA VAL A 180 -23.21 -4.97 -2.00
C VAL A 180 -23.85 -4.09 -3.08
N GLN A 181 -23.14 -3.06 -3.55
CA GLN A 181 -23.61 -2.17 -4.63
C GLN A 181 -23.81 -2.90 -5.96
N ALA A 182 -22.99 -3.92 -6.22
CA ALA A 182 -23.17 -4.82 -7.36
C ALA A 182 -24.30 -5.86 -7.15
N GLY A 183 -24.91 -5.91 -5.97
CA GLY A 183 -25.97 -6.85 -5.63
C GLY A 183 -25.51 -8.30 -5.56
N VAL A 184 -24.21 -8.53 -5.38
CA VAL A 184 -23.61 -9.88 -5.33
C VAL A 184 -23.69 -10.48 -3.93
N ILE A 185 -23.55 -9.63 -2.92
CA ILE A 185 -23.71 -10.01 -1.51
C ILE A 185 -24.77 -9.12 -0.85
N GLU A 186 -25.39 -9.63 0.19
CA GLU A 186 -26.31 -8.85 1.00
C GLU A 186 -25.56 -7.99 2.01
N LEU A 187 -26.14 -6.84 2.34
CA LEU A 187 -25.62 -5.99 3.40
C LEU A 187 -25.70 -6.75 4.74
N PRO A 188 -24.60 -6.78 5.53
CA PRO A 188 -24.63 -7.37 6.86
C PRO A 188 -25.71 -6.77 7.75
N ASP A 189 -26.39 -7.60 8.55
CA ASP A 189 -27.39 -7.11 9.51
C ASP A 189 -26.71 -6.53 10.76
N PHE A 190 -26.24 -5.30 10.65
CA PHE A 190 -25.62 -4.58 11.76
C PHE A 190 -26.55 -4.37 12.96
N LYS A 191 -27.88 -4.33 12.75
CA LYS A 191 -28.85 -4.21 13.87
C LYS A 191 -28.87 -5.47 14.72
N ALA A 192 -28.73 -6.63 14.09
CA ALA A 192 -28.64 -7.90 14.81
C ALA A 192 -27.34 -8.02 15.60
N LEU A 193 -26.24 -7.46 15.09
CA LEU A 193 -24.94 -7.43 15.78
C LEU A 193 -24.97 -6.56 17.05
N HIS A 194 -25.83 -5.53 17.11
CA HIS A 194 -25.96 -4.63 18.26
C HIS A 194 -26.97 -5.10 19.33
N LYS A 195 -27.61 -6.26 19.17
CA LYS A 195 -28.58 -6.75 20.16
C LYS A 195 -27.87 -7.26 21.42
N ASP A 196 -28.04 -6.56 22.53
CA ASP A 196 -27.46 -6.86 23.84
C ASP A 196 -27.93 -8.18 24.49
N SER A 197 -28.94 -8.84 23.94
CA SER A 197 -29.62 -9.98 24.55
C SER A 197 -29.04 -11.36 24.20
N ALA A 198 -28.03 -11.43 23.36
CA ALA A 198 -27.40 -12.71 23.02
C ALA A 198 -26.18 -12.96 23.91
N THR A 199 -25.95 -14.22 24.30
CA THR A 199 -24.67 -14.60 24.93
C THR A 199 -23.52 -14.24 23.98
N VAL A 200 -22.38 -13.83 24.54
CA VAL A 200 -21.18 -13.43 23.76
C VAL A 200 -20.82 -14.47 22.69
N GLU A 201 -20.97 -15.77 22.98
CA GLU A 201 -20.72 -16.86 22.04
C GLU A 201 -21.66 -16.87 20.82
N LYS A 202 -22.96 -16.56 21.04
CA LYS A 202 -23.94 -16.48 19.95
C LYS A 202 -23.69 -15.25 19.08
N GLN A 203 -23.32 -14.15 19.70
CA GLN A 203 -22.98 -12.91 19.02
C GLN A 203 -21.72 -13.08 18.18
N ASP A 204 -20.67 -13.71 18.71
CA ASP A 204 -19.43 -14.03 17.97
C ASP A 204 -19.71 -14.98 16.77
N SER A 205 -20.48 -16.04 16.98
CA SER A 205 -20.85 -16.96 15.88
C SER A 205 -21.64 -16.26 14.78
N PHE A 206 -22.54 -15.35 15.13
CA PHE A 206 -23.30 -14.56 14.18
C PHE A 206 -22.40 -13.57 13.44
N ALA A 207 -21.56 -12.81 14.15
CA ALA A 207 -20.61 -11.87 13.59
C ALA A 207 -19.66 -12.54 12.59
N ARG A 208 -19.11 -13.71 12.92
CA ARG A 208 -18.24 -14.47 12.02
C ARG A 208 -18.92 -14.93 10.73
N LYS A 209 -20.22 -15.19 10.76
CA LYS A 209 -21.01 -15.48 9.55
C LYS A 209 -21.16 -14.26 8.65
N GLN A 210 -21.32 -13.08 9.26
CA GLN A 210 -21.43 -11.81 8.56
C GLN A 210 -20.09 -11.28 8.05
N LEU A 211 -18.99 -11.81 8.56
CA LEU A 211 -17.64 -11.35 8.21
C LEU A 211 -17.34 -11.59 6.74
N PHE A 212 -17.27 -10.49 5.98
CA PHE A 212 -16.76 -10.51 4.62
C PHE A 212 -15.23 -10.43 4.62
N ASN A 213 -14.63 -11.25 3.80
CA ASN A 213 -13.20 -11.19 3.48
C ASN A 213 -13.02 -11.60 2.02
N VAL A 214 -12.22 -10.84 1.27
CA VAL A 214 -12.01 -11.06 -0.16
C VAL A 214 -11.43 -12.44 -0.43
N ASP A 215 -10.45 -12.87 0.35
CA ASP A 215 -9.83 -14.19 0.19
C ASP A 215 -10.83 -15.32 0.45
N LYS A 216 -11.61 -15.20 1.53
CA LYS A 216 -12.68 -16.14 1.86
C LYS A 216 -13.72 -16.22 0.73
N TYR A 217 -14.15 -15.07 0.24
CA TYR A 217 -15.13 -15.00 -0.84
C TYR A 217 -14.61 -15.67 -2.12
N LEU A 218 -13.40 -15.33 -2.57
CA LEU A 218 -12.85 -15.86 -3.82
C LEU A 218 -12.56 -17.37 -3.77
N LYS A 219 -12.16 -17.88 -2.61
CA LYS A 219 -11.73 -19.27 -2.44
C LYS A 219 -12.84 -20.21 -1.92
N ASN A 220 -13.93 -19.66 -1.38
CA ASN A 220 -15.04 -20.46 -0.88
C ASN A 220 -15.95 -20.88 -2.03
N SER A 221 -16.06 -22.19 -2.27
CA SER A 221 -16.93 -22.78 -3.30
C SER A 221 -18.43 -22.74 -2.92
N ASP A 222 -18.76 -22.66 -1.62
CA ASP A 222 -20.13 -22.76 -1.13
C ASP A 222 -20.93 -21.45 -1.23
N TYR A 223 -20.28 -20.37 -1.63
CA TYR A 223 -20.94 -19.08 -1.76
C TYR A 223 -21.88 -19.07 -2.96
N LYS A 224 -23.19 -18.85 -2.70
CA LYS A 224 -24.21 -18.75 -3.73
C LYS A 224 -24.66 -17.28 -3.86
N PRO A 225 -24.53 -16.65 -5.05
CA PRO A 225 -25.02 -15.30 -5.27
C PRO A 225 -26.55 -15.25 -5.26
N ASP A 226 -27.11 -14.11 -4.87
CA ASP A 226 -28.54 -13.86 -4.98
C ASP A 226 -28.95 -13.85 -6.48
N LYS A 227 -29.91 -14.71 -6.82
CA LYS A 227 -30.33 -14.89 -8.22
C LYS A 227 -31.03 -13.65 -8.79
N GLU A 228 -31.75 -12.90 -7.95
CA GLU A 228 -32.56 -11.77 -8.39
C GLU A 228 -31.77 -10.45 -8.38
N LYS A 229 -30.99 -10.21 -7.32
CA LYS A 229 -30.32 -8.92 -7.09
C LYS A 229 -28.96 -8.80 -7.78
N SER A 230 -28.30 -9.93 -8.07
CA SER A 230 -26.95 -9.91 -8.63
C SER A 230 -26.91 -9.28 -10.01
N LYS A 231 -26.06 -8.24 -10.15
CA LYS A 231 -25.70 -7.63 -11.44
C LYS A 231 -24.70 -8.49 -12.21
N VAL A 232 -24.01 -9.40 -11.52
CA VAL A 232 -23.04 -10.32 -12.11
C VAL A 232 -23.75 -11.57 -12.57
N LYS A 233 -23.98 -11.65 -13.87
CA LYS A 233 -24.71 -12.76 -14.50
C LYS A 233 -23.83 -13.44 -15.55
N THR A 234 -24.07 -14.72 -15.76
CA THR A 234 -23.53 -15.42 -16.93
C THR A 234 -24.15 -14.85 -18.20
N VAL A 235 -23.57 -15.15 -19.36
CA VAL A 235 -24.15 -14.81 -20.65
C VAL A 235 -25.57 -15.39 -20.79
N PHE A 236 -25.86 -16.49 -20.11
CA PHE A 236 -27.18 -17.16 -20.13
C PHE A 236 -28.19 -16.49 -19.19
N GLY A 237 -27.76 -15.54 -18.36
CA GLY A 237 -28.62 -14.77 -17.45
C GLY A 237 -28.63 -15.28 -16.01
N ASP A 238 -27.94 -16.39 -15.70
CA ASP A 238 -27.83 -16.93 -14.35
C ASP A 238 -26.89 -16.09 -13.49
N ALA A 239 -27.25 -15.84 -12.23
CA ALA A 239 -26.38 -15.18 -11.28
C ALA A 239 -25.16 -16.06 -11.00
N ARG A 240 -23.96 -15.48 -11.02
CA ARG A 240 -22.71 -16.16 -10.73
C ARG A 240 -21.88 -15.42 -9.70
N LYS A 241 -20.93 -16.13 -9.14
CA LYS A 241 -19.91 -15.56 -8.28
C LYS A 241 -19.04 -14.57 -9.04
N THR A 242 -18.68 -13.46 -8.39
CA THR A 242 -17.76 -12.47 -8.96
C THR A 242 -16.34 -13.03 -8.98
N ASN A 243 -15.66 -12.82 -10.09
CA ASN A 243 -14.25 -13.12 -10.27
C ASN A 243 -13.44 -11.82 -10.41
N MET A 244 -12.13 -11.92 -10.36
CA MET A 244 -11.26 -10.78 -10.62
C MET A 244 -11.44 -10.19 -12.02
N SER A 245 -11.82 -11.03 -13.00
CA SER A 245 -12.10 -10.62 -14.39
C SER A 245 -13.35 -9.73 -14.54
N ASP A 246 -14.17 -9.58 -13.49
CA ASP A 246 -15.36 -8.72 -13.53
C ASP A 246 -15.06 -7.26 -13.22
N GLY A 247 -13.84 -6.94 -12.75
CA GLY A 247 -13.41 -5.58 -12.47
C GLY A 247 -14.14 -4.91 -11.28
N ILE A 248 -14.94 -5.65 -10.51
CA ILE A 248 -15.66 -5.12 -9.35
C ILE A 248 -14.74 -4.98 -8.15
N LEU A 249 -13.89 -5.99 -7.94
CA LEU A 249 -12.97 -6.02 -6.82
C LEU A 249 -11.76 -5.12 -7.09
N LEU A 250 -11.47 -4.22 -6.16
CA LEU A 250 -10.25 -3.42 -6.17
C LEU A 250 -9.07 -4.24 -5.63
N PRO A 251 -7.85 -3.92 -6.08
CA PRO A 251 -6.63 -4.45 -5.49
C PRO A 251 -6.54 -4.16 -3.99
N GLN A 252 -5.60 -4.83 -3.34
CA GLN A 252 -5.38 -4.68 -1.91
C GLN A 252 -4.82 -3.29 -1.58
N TYR A 253 -5.38 -2.63 -0.56
CA TYR A 253 -4.72 -1.53 0.14
C TYR A 253 -3.49 -2.09 0.86
N ARG A 254 -2.40 -1.36 0.81
CA ARG A 254 -1.12 -1.71 1.41
C ARG A 254 -0.38 -0.45 1.84
N LEU A 255 0.69 -0.59 2.57
CA LEU A 255 1.64 0.50 2.73
C LEU A 255 2.30 0.81 1.37
N PRO A 256 2.69 2.06 1.10
CA PRO A 256 3.53 2.37 -0.05
C PRO A 256 4.89 1.69 0.07
N THR A 257 5.50 1.32 -1.02
CA THR A 257 6.93 0.98 -1.01
C THR A 257 7.76 2.24 -0.77
N GLU A 258 8.98 2.09 -0.33
CA GLU A 258 9.87 3.23 -0.10
C GLU A 258 10.05 4.08 -1.37
N ALA A 259 10.19 3.41 -2.52
CA ALA A 259 10.33 4.08 -3.81
C ALA A 259 9.05 4.83 -4.22
N GLU A 260 7.88 4.23 -4.05
CA GLU A 260 6.59 4.89 -4.30
C GLU A 260 6.40 6.11 -3.41
N TRP A 261 6.73 5.98 -2.13
CA TRP A 261 6.61 7.06 -1.18
C TRP A 261 7.52 8.25 -1.53
N GLU A 262 8.80 7.96 -1.84
CA GLU A 262 9.77 8.99 -2.22
C GLU A 262 9.41 9.66 -3.54
N PHE A 263 8.99 8.88 -4.55
CA PHE A 263 8.51 9.39 -5.83
C PHE A 263 7.32 10.33 -5.66
N ALA A 264 6.31 9.89 -4.89
CA ALA A 264 5.11 10.68 -4.62
C ALA A 264 5.43 11.96 -3.83
N ALA A 265 6.39 11.90 -2.90
CA ALA A 265 6.77 13.05 -2.09
C ALA A 265 7.41 14.16 -2.93
N TYR A 266 8.24 13.83 -3.92
CA TYR A 266 8.85 14.84 -4.77
C TYR A 266 7.87 15.55 -5.69
N GLY A 267 6.72 14.95 -6.02
CA GLY A 267 5.67 15.64 -6.79
C GLY A 267 6.12 16.08 -8.18
N ILE A 268 6.79 15.24 -8.94
CA ILE A 268 7.52 15.57 -10.19
C ILE A 268 6.59 15.97 -11.36
N LYS A 269 5.31 16.11 -11.14
CA LYS A 269 4.30 16.33 -12.19
C LYS A 269 4.47 17.66 -12.96
N SER A 270 5.03 18.69 -12.33
CA SER A 270 5.16 20.03 -12.93
C SER A 270 6.48 20.26 -13.67
N GLU A 271 7.38 19.31 -13.66
CA GLU A 271 8.74 19.45 -14.19
C GLU A 271 8.93 18.74 -15.54
N GLU A 272 7.95 18.87 -16.44
CA GLU A 272 8.08 18.36 -17.81
C GLU A 272 9.31 18.99 -18.50
N GLY A 273 10.32 18.14 -18.78
CA GLY A 273 11.53 18.53 -19.51
C GLY A 273 12.78 18.81 -18.66
N MET A 274 12.69 18.77 -17.33
CA MET A 274 13.88 18.82 -16.47
C MET A 274 14.41 17.40 -16.18
N GLU A 275 15.73 17.22 -16.25
CA GLU A 275 16.36 16.02 -15.74
C GLU A 275 16.31 16.04 -14.22
N ASN A 276 15.50 15.15 -13.64
CA ASN A 276 15.31 15.01 -12.19
C ASN A 276 16.55 14.47 -11.45
N TYR A 277 17.73 14.63 -12.01
CA TYR A 277 18.98 14.13 -11.46
C TYR A 277 19.74 15.19 -10.69
N ASP A 278 20.03 16.33 -11.29
CA ASP A 278 20.87 17.38 -10.70
C ASP A 278 20.06 18.52 -10.03
N GLU A 279 18.85 18.78 -10.51
CA GLU A 279 18.00 19.89 -10.03
C GLU A 279 16.83 19.40 -9.18
N ARG A 280 16.99 18.29 -8.48
CA ARG A 280 15.94 17.69 -7.69
C ARG A 280 15.53 18.57 -6.48
N ARG A 281 14.24 18.63 -6.21
CA ARG A 281 13.69 19.30 -5.03
C ARG A 281 14.30 18.74 -3.74
N ILE A 282 14.58 19.61 -2.78
CA ILE A 282 15.04 19.20 -1.45
C ILE A 282 13.86 18.76 -0.57
N PHE A 283 12.70 19.43 -0.77
CA PHE A 283 11.48 19.18 -0.03
C PHE A 283 10.30 18.85 -0.98
N PRO A 284 9.18 18.32 -0.47
CA PRO A 284 7.99 18.02 -1.28
C PRO A 284 7.37 19.23 -1.99
N TRP A 285 7.65 20.44 -1.54
CA TRP A 285 7.26 21.69 -2.20
C TRP A 285 8.39 22.24 -3.06
N ASP A 286 8.05 23.15 -3.93
CA ASP A 286 9.03 23.83 -4.77
C ASP A 286 9.96 24.73 -3.96
N GLY A 287 11.25 24.63 -4.23
CA GLY A 287 12.30 25.40 -3.56
C GLY A 287 12.92 24.70 -2.33
N SER A 288 14.00 25.31 -1.84
CA SER A 288 14.79 24.85 -0.70
C SER A 288 14.39 25.51 0.63
N GLN A 289 13.39 26.39 0.60
CA GLN A 289 13.01 27.16 1.77
C GLN A 289 11.93 26.45 2.59
N LEU A 290 12.09 26.52 3.91
CA LEU A 290 11.11 25.99 4.88
C LEU A 290 9.91 26.93 5.10
N ARG A 291 9.98 28.13 4.53
CA ARG A 291 8.93 29.14 4.63
C ARG A 291 8.36 29.46 3.26
N ASN A 292 7.05 29.66 3.22
CA ASN A 292 6.35 29.98 1.99
C ASN A 292 6.86 31.32 1.40
N PRO A 293 7.39 31.33 0.17
CA PRO A 293 7.92 32.54 -0.47
C PRO A 293 6.83 33.41 -1.10
N THR A 294 5.61 32.86 -1.32
CA THR A 294 4.55 33.56 -2.04
C THR A 294 4.11 34.82 -1.30
N LYS A 295 3.80 35.88 -2.04
CA LYS A 295 3.44 37.19 -1.48
C LYS A 295 2.30 37.12 -0.45
N LYS A 296 1.29 36.28 -0.67
CA LYS A 296 0.11 36.11 0.19
C LYS A 296 0.43 35.36 1.49
N HIS A 297 1.37 34.43 1.46
CA HIS A 297 1.67 33.51 2.57
C HIS A 297 3.11 33.63 3.07
N ARG A 298 3.81 34.71 2.69
CA ARG A 298 5.24 34.92 2.98
C ARG A 298 5.55 34.73 4.45
N GLY A 299 6.54 33.88 4.73
CA GLY A 299 7.04 33.62 6.06
C GLY A 299 6.29 32.55 6.84
N LYS A 300 5.12 32.07 6.37
CA LYS A 300 4.42 30.92 7.00
C LYS A 300 5.22 29.64 6.81
N MET A 301 5.24 28.80 7.83
CA MET A 301 5.92 27.51 7.75
C MET A 301 5.24 26.58 6.76
N MET A 302 6.04 25.79 6.03
CA MET A 302 5.55 24.86 5.01
C MET A 302 5.18 23.48 5.60
N ALA A 303 5.67 23.15 6.79
CA ALA A 303 5.45 21.89 7.46
C ALA A 303 5.51 22.04 8.98
N ASN A 304 5.05 21.02 9.69
CA ASN A 304 5.16 20.88 11.15
C ASN A 304 6.44 20.13 11.48
N PHE A 305 7.41 20.81 12.11
CA PHE A 305 8.72 20.25 12.52
C PHE A 305 9.40 21.14 13.54
N VAL A 306 10.40 20.60 14.25
CA VAL A 306 11.19 21.37 15.22
C VAL A 306 12.18 22.29 14.52
N ARG A 307 11.94 23.57 14.57
CA ARG A 307 12.83 24.60 14.02
C ARG A 307 14.07 24.80 14.91
N GLY A 308 13.90 24.83 16.23
CA GLY A 308 14.97 25.07 17.18
C GLY A 308 14.51 24.95 18.64
N ARG A 309 15.35 25.39 19.58
CA ARG A 309 14.95 25.47 20.99
C ARG A 309 13.87 26.53 21.17
N GLY A 310 12.86 26.22 22.00
CA GLY A 310 11.73 27.12 22.22
C GLY A 310 10.77 27.24 21.05
N ASP A 311 10.73 26.23 20.19
CA ASP A 311 9.84 26.18 19.05
C ASP A 311 8.48 25.64 19.45
N TYR A 312 7.73 26.47 20.18
CA TYR A 312 6.39 26.15 20.64
C TYR A 312 5.34 26.96 19.91
N MET A 313 4.15 26.37 19.79
CA MET A 313 2.99 26.98 19.21
C MET A 313 2.70 28.36 19.83
N GLY A 314 2.45 29.34 18.98
CA GLY A 314 2.01 30.68 19.41
C GLY A 314 3.10 31.64 19.86
N VAL A 315 4.34 31.20 20.05
CA VAL A 315 5.43 32.08 20.50
C VAL A 315 5.75 33.17 19.47
N ALA A 316 5.69 32.85 18.19
CA ALA A 316 5.94 33.78 17.08
C ALA A 316 4.68 34.03 16.20
N GLY A 317 3.50 33.71 16.69
CA GLY A 317 2.25 33.86 15.93
C GLY A 317 2.29 33.16 14.57
N ASP A 318 2.01 33.90 13.49
CA ASP A 318 2.01 33.36 12.12
C ASP A 318 3.40 32.97 11.59
N LEU A 319 4.46 33.29 12.31
CA LEU A 319 5.82 32.91 11.92
C LEU A 319 6.23 31.53 12.45
N ASN A 320 5.39 30.88 13.22
CA ASN A 320 5.55 29.49 13.67
C ASN A 320 4.56 28.57 12.94
N ASP A 321 4.75 27.25 13.04
CA ASP A 321 3.85 26.21 12.48
C ASP A 321 2.51 26.09 13.21
N LYS A 322 2.38 26.72 14.39
CA LYS A 322 1.17 26.72 15.22
C LYS A 322 0.82 25.35 15.82
N ALA A 323 1.75 24.43 15.82
CA ALA A 323 1.58 23.12 16.37
C ALA A 323 2.58 22.87 17.49
N SER A 324 2.11 22.39 18.66
CA SER A 324 2.96 21.95 19.77
C SER A 324 3.29 20.47 19.72
N ILE A 325 2.45 19.72 19.02
CA ILE A 325 2.58 18.30 18.71
C ILE A 325 2.24 18.11 17.24
N THR A 326 1.56 17.03 16.87
CA THR A 326 0.99 16.84 15.52
C THR A 326 0.00 17.95 15.17
N ALA A 327 -0.28 18.10 13.89
CA ALA A 327 -1.30 19.00 13.33
C ALA A 327 -2.37 18.18 12.59
N PRO A 328 -3.58 18.72 12.34
CA PRO A 328 -4.56 18.06 11.49
C PRO A 328 -3.98 17.63 10.14
N VAL A 329 -4.41 16.48 9.63
CA VAL A 329 -3.87 15.84 8.41
C VAL A 329 -3.98 16.69 7.14
N SER A 330 -4.87 17.68 7.12
CA SER A 330 -5.06 18.63 6.00
C SER A 330 -4.38 19.99 6.23
N SER A 331 -3.50 20.10 7.22
CA SER A 331 -2.92 21.37 7.63
C SER A 331 -1.88 21.87 6.67
N PHE A 332 -1.23 22.34 6.17
CA PHE A 332 -0.21 22.78 5.26
C PHE A 332 -0.61 22.63 3.79
N TRP A 333 0.27 23.00 2.89
CA TRP A 333 0.00 22.94 1.47
C TRP A 333 0.34 21.57 0.91
N PRO A 334 -0.52 21.01 0.06
CA PRO A 334 -0.21 19.76 -0.62
C PRO A 334 0.90 19.96 -1.66
N ASN A 335 1.57 18.87 -2.03
CA ASN A 335 2.47 18.85 -3.18
C ASN A 335 1.70 18.83 -4.51
N ASP A 336 2.41 18.73 -5.64
CA ASP A 336 1.81 18.78 -6.99
C ASP A 336 0.85 17.62 -7.31
N TYR A 337 0.96 16.50 -6.61
CA TYR A 337 -0.02 15.40 -6.68
C TYR A 337 -1.25 15.62 -5.79
N GLY A 338 -1.24 16.65 -4.96
CA GLY A 338 -2.31 16.91 -4.00
C GLY A 338 -2.15 16.13 -2.68
N LEU A 339 -0.95 15.62 -2.38
CA LEU A 339 -0.64 14.90 -1.15
C LEU A 339 -0.23 15.88 -0.05
N PHE A 340 -0.87 15.76 1.10
CA PHE A 340 -0.58 16.58 2.28
C PHE A 340 0.50 15.93 3.14
N ASN A 341 1.26 16.75 3.86
CA ASN A 341 2.22 16.37 4.89
C ASN A 341 3.25 15.30 4.49
N MET A 342 3.66 15.29 3.20
CA MET A 342 4.75 14.40 2.76
C MET A 342 6.12 14.78 3.37
N ALA A 343 6.16 15.84 4.17
CA ALA A 343 7.28 16.22 5.03
C ALA A 343 6.74 16.91 6.27
N GLY A 344 7.20 16.48 7.44
CA GLY A 344 6.74 16.97 8.73
C GLY A 344 5.44 16.30 9.19
N ASN A 345 4.88 16.78 10.29
CA ASN A 345 3.74 16.25 11.00
C ASN A 345 4.04 14.89 11.64
N VAL A 346 3.88 13.78 10.93
CA VAL A 346 4.34 12.47 11.41
C VAL A 346 5.23 11.79 10.38
N ASN A 347 6.15 10.98 10.86
CA ASN A 347 6.85 10.02 10.04
C ASN A 347 5.86 8.97 9.54
N GLU A 348 6.15 8.34 8.43
CA GLU A 348 5.26 7.37 7.82
C GLU A 348 5.93 6.03 7.58
N TRP A 349 5.28 4.96 8.04
CA TRP A 349 5.68 3.61 7.72
C TRP A 349 5.62 3.34 6.22
N VAL A 350 6.64 2.69 5.70
CA VAL A 350 6.63 2.12 4.36
C VAL A 350 6.77 0.60 4.40
N MET A 351 6.56 -0.04 3.28
CA MET A 351 6.48 -1.50 3.22
C MET A 351 7.85 -2.18 3.36
N ASP A 352 8.92 -1.48 3.00
CA ASP A 352 10.25 -2.03 2.82
C ASP A 352 10.91 -2.43 4.15
N VAL A 353 11.66 -3.54 4.09
CA VAL A 353 12.64 -3.92 5.11
C VAL A 353 13.84 -3.00 4.98
N TYR A 354 14.34 -2.49 6.11
CA TYR A 354 15.53 -1.67 6.09
C TYR A 354 16.78 -2.50 5.82
N ARG A 355 17.52 -2.09 4.81
CA ARG A 355 18.88 -2.53 4.53
C ARG A 355 19.68 -1.29 4.14
N PRO A 356 20.89 -1.09 4.69
CA PRO A 356 21.78 -0.08 4.13
C PRO A 356 22.07 -0.41 2.66
N MET A 357 22.07 0.62 1.84
CA MET A 357 22.26 0.48 0.41
C MET A 357 23.73 0.33 0.09
N THR A 358 24.07 -0.60 -0.80
CA THR A 358 25.39 -0.73 -1.41
C THR A 358 25.30 -0.41 -2.89
N SER A 359 26.44 -0.09 -3.51
CA SER A 359 26.53 0.17 -4.96
C SER A 359 26.12 -1.05 -5.82
N GLU A 360 26.08 -2.24 -5.24
CA GLU A 360 25.67 -3.48 -5.92
C GLU A 360 24.13 -3.63 -5.99
N ASN A 361 23.39 -2.85 -5.22
CA ASN A 361 21.94 -2.92 -5.11
C ASN A 361 21.22 -2.06 -6.17
N VAL A 362 21.71 -2.03 -7.40
CA VAL A 362 21.15 -1.21 -8.48
C VAL A 362 20.12 -2.02 -9.26
N GLN A 363 18.89 -2.09 -8.74
CA GLN A 363 17.75 -2.63 -9.50
C GLN A 363 16.76 -1.52 -9.84
N GLU A 364 16.74 -1.13 -11.10
CA GLU A 364 15.91 -0.02 -11.58
C GLU A 364 14.41 -0.34 -11.51
N TYR A 365 14.01 -1.59 -11.80
CA TYR A 365 12.61 -1.98 -11.96
C TYR A 365 11.98 -2.66 -10.74
N ASN A 366 12.80 -3.14 -9.82
CA ASN A 366 12.35 -3.83 -8.61
C ASN A 366 13.02 -3.23 -7.36
N PRO A 367 12.70 -1.98 -7.01
CA PRO A 367 13.36 -1.30 -5.89
C PRO A 367 12.92 -1.80 -4.52
N PHE A 368 11.80 -2.55 -4.45
CA PHE A 368 11.22 -3.00 -3.19
C PHE A 368 12.12 -4.03 -2.49
N ARG A 369 12.31 -3.83 -1.19
CA ARG A 369 13.09 -4.69 -0.31
C ARG A 369 12.20 -5.40 0.71
N GLY A 370 12.42 -6.69 0.93
CA GLY A 370 11.66 -7.50 1.88
C GLY A 370 10.51 -8.27 1.25
N ASN A 371 10.57 -8.54 -0.04
CA ASN A 371 9.60 -9.39 -0.70
C ASN A 371 9.78 -10.85 -0.25
N MET A 372 8.75 -11.41 0.37
CA MET A 372 8.76 -12.79 0.84
C MET A 372 7.71 -13.59 0.08
N TYR A 373 8.12 -14.72 -0.48
CA TYR A 373 7.18 -15.64 -1.10
C TYR A 373 6.35 -16.35 -0.04
N VAL A 374 5.05 -16.13 -0.08
CA VAL A 374 4.10 -16.76 0.83
C VAL A 374 3.08 -17.56 0.06
N SER A 375 2.78 -18.75 0.55
CA SER A 375 1.75 -19.62 -0.01
C SER A 375 0.62 -19.81 0.98
N PRO A 376 -0.66 -19.85 0.55
CA PRO A 376 -1.76 -20.19 1.44
C PRO A 376 -1.60 -21.64 1.92
N ILE A 377 -1.89 -21.85 3.21
CA ILE A 377 -1.95 -23.20 3.79
C ILE A 377 -3.31 -23.79 3.46
N PHE A 378 -3.31 -25.03 3.00
CA PHE A 378 -4.52 -25.78 2.72
C PHE A 378 -4.72 -26.88 3.79
N ASN A 379 -5.95 -27.06 4.20
CA ASN A 379 -6.38 -28.24 4.91
C ASN A 379 -6.95 -29.21 3.86
N ASP A 380 -6.39 -30.38 3.73
CA ASP A 380 -6.92 -31.42 2.86
C ASP A 380 -8.08 -32.11 3.61
N SER A 381 -9.29 -32.00 3.10
CA SER A 381 -10.41 -32.83 3.53
C SER A 381 -10.63 -33.94 2.50
N ILE A 382 -10.51 -35.17 2.96
CA ILE A 382 -10.78 -36.35 2.15
C ILE A 382 -12.26 -36.70 2.33
N SER A 383 -13.02 -36.65 1.25
CA SER A 383 -14.40 -37.12 1.16
C SER A 383 -14.50 -38.22 0.12
N ASP A 384 -15.58 -39.03 0.14
CA ASP A 384 -15.82 -40.10 -0.85
C ASP A 384 -15.90 -39.55 -2.32
N ALA A 385 -16.05 -38.24 -2.47
CA ALA A 385 -16.06 -37.55 -3.76
C ALA A 385 -14.67 -37.06 -4.22
N GLY A 386 -13.61 -37.27 -3.45
CA GLY A 386 -12.24 -36.84 -3.76
C GLY A 386 -11.64 -35.91 -2.70
N THR A 387 -10.37 -35.56 -2.89
CA THR A 387 -9.66 -34.64 -1.99
C THR A 387 -10.05 -33.20 -2.31
N THR A 388 -10.74 -32.53 -1.38
CA THR A 388 -11.05 -31.10 -1.48
C THR A 388 -10.02 -30.31 -0.70
N ARG A 389 -9.31 -29.39 -1.36
CA ARG A 389 -8.38 -28.47 -0.70
C ARG A 389 -9.13 -27.22 -0.23
N ILE A 390 -9.18 -27.03 1.06
CA ILE A 390 -9.81 -25.86 1.70
C ILE A 390 -8.70 -24.99 2.26
N VAL A 391 -8.73 -23.70 1.95
CA VAL A 391 -7.75 -22.75 2.50
C VAL A 391 -7.98 -22.60 4.00
N LYS A 392 -6.92 -22.78 4.79
CA LYS A 392 -6.95 -22.54 6.23
C LYS A 392 -7.13 -21.04 6.47
N LEU A 393 -8.12 -20.70 7.28
CA LEU A 393 -8.39 -19.31 7.67
C LEU A 393 -7.88 -19.06 9.09
N ASP A 394 -7.39 -17.85 9.32
CA ASP A 394 -7.02 -17.35 10.64
C ASP A 394 -8.27 -16.89 11.43
N SER A 395 -8.05 -16.36 12.64
CA SER A 395 -9.10 -15.83 13.50
C SER A 395 -9.84 -14.61 12.91
N LEU A 396 -9.23 -13.92 11.94
CA LEU A 396 -9.81 -12.79 11.21
C LEU A 396 -10.50 -13.22 9.91
N GLY A 397 -10.58 -14.53 9.65
CA GLY A 397 -11.18 -15.07 8.42
C GLY A 397 -10.32 -14.91 7.17
N ARG A 398 -9.04 -14.56 7.30
CA ARG A 398 -8.10 -14.40 6.21
C ARG A 398 -7.35 -15.70 5.94
N ALA A 399 -6.88 -15.87 4.71
CA ALA A 399 -6.06 -17.02 4.36
C ALA A 399 -4.76 -17.02 5.18
N VAL A 400 -4.53 -18.06 5.95
CA VAL A 400 -3.23 -18.27 6.61
C VAL A 400 -2.19 -18.54 5.53
N LYS A 401 -1.17 -17.71 5.51
CA LYS A 401 -0.06 -17.82 4.58
C LYS A 401 1.18 -18.30 5.35
N ALA A 402 1.88 -19.27 4.82
CA ALA A 402 3.20 -19.66 5.31
C ALA A 402 4.26 -19.16 4.35
N ILE A 403 5.38 -18.75 4.91
CA ILE A 403 6.58 -18.48 4.13
C ILE A 403 6.98 -19.82 3.49
N ALA A 404 7.29 -19.82 2.21
CA ALA A 404 7.80 -20.99 1.53
C ALA A 404 9.23 -21.27 2.03
N VAL A 405 9.30 -21.98 3.15
CA VAL A 405 10.52 -22.18 3.94
C VAL A 405 11.51 -23.13 3.26
N SER A 406 11.07 -24.00 2.36
CA SER A 406 11.96 -24.91 1.67
C SER A 406 12.04 -24.61 0.18
N LYS A 407 13.24 -24.68 -0.38
CA LYS A 407 13.46 -24.61 -1.84
C LYS A 407 12.59 -25.62 -2.59
N ASP A 408 12.22 -26.74 -1.94
CA ASP A 408 11.42 -27.81 -2.53
C ASP A 408 9.93 -27.48 -2.64
N SER A 409 9.42 -26.52 -1.87
CA SER A 409 8.03 -26.04 -1.96
C SER A 409 7.85 -24.87 -2.92
N ILE A 410 8.95 -24.33 -3.45
CA ILE A 410 8.95 -23.24 -4.43
C ILE A 410 8.99 -23.87 -5.83
N SER A 411 8.19 -23.40 -6.77
CA SER A 411 8.26 -23.87 -8.16
C SER A 411 9.66 -23.71 -8.73
N ASP A 412 10.05 -24.55 -9.69
CA ASP A 412 11.40 -24.52 -10.28
C ASP A 412 11.78 -23.16 -10.84
N TYR A 413 10.80 -22.41 -11.33
CA TYR A 413 10.97 -21.03 -11.78
C TYR A 413 11.43 -20.09 -10.65
N VAL A 414 10.90 -20.25 -9.46
CA VAL A 414 11.22 -19.41 -8.29
C VAL A 414 12.50 -19.86 -7.59
N LYS A 415 12.87 -21.13 -7.68
CA LYS A 415 14.07 -21.70 -7.06
C LYS A 415 15.37 -21.00 -7.46
N TYR A 416 15.40 -20.42 -8.64
CA TYR A 416 16.59 -19.74 -9.17
C TYR A 416 16.67 -18.26 -8.80
N ASP A 417 15.57 -17.64 -8.33
CA ASP A 417 15.56 -16.24 -7.94
C ASP A 417 15.64 -16.07 -6.42
N VAL A 418 16.77 -16.52 -5.87
CA VAL A 418 17.05 -16.46 -4.42
C VAL A 418 17.09 -15.02 -3.92
N ARG A 419 17.43 -14.06 -4.79
CA ARG A 419 17.52 -12.63 -4.43
C ARG A 419 16.19 -12.03 -3.98
N ASN A 420 15.07 -12.57 -4.47
CA ASN A 420 13.74 -12.12 -4.09
C ASN A 420 13.23 -12.79 -2.81
N TYR A 421 13.96 -13.73 -2.27
CA TYR A 421 13.57 -14.47 -1.08
C TYR A 421 13.84 -13.69 0.21
N GLU A 422 15.02 -13.14 0.34
CA GLU A 422 15.44 -12.28 1.45
C GLU A 422 15.95 -10.91 0.95
N ASP A 423 15.69 -10.60 -0.25
CA ASP A 423 15.79 -9.33 -0.94
C ASP A 423 17.02 -8.46 -0.58
N GLY A 424 18.19 -8.91 -1.03
CA GLY A 424 19.42 -8.12 -0.98
C GLY A 424 20.10 -8.07 0.39
N ASP A 425 19.75 -8.96 1.31
CA ASP A 425 20.59 -9.12 2.48
C ASP A 425 21.89 -9.87 2.16
N ALA A 426 22.91 -9.70 3.04
CA ALA A 426 24.21 -10.33 2.83
C ALA A 426 24.13 -11.86 2.82
N LYS A 427 23.20 -12.45 3.57
CA LYS A 427 22.97 -13.89 3.63
C LYS A 427 22.47 -14.42 2.29
N THR A 428 21.52 -13.75 1.67
CA THR A 428 20.99 -14.12 0.35
C THR A 428 22.05 -13.99 -0.72
N SER A 429 22.84 -12.92 -0.69
CA SER A 429 23.97 -12.72 -1.63
C SER A 429 25.00 -13.84 -1.53
N VAL A 430 25.31 -14.25 -0.32
CA VAL A 430 26.26 -15.36 -0.07
C VAL A 430 25.67 -16.67 -0.60
N ASP A 431 24.41 -16.97 -0.31
CA ASP A 431 23.75 -18.20 -0.78
C ASP A 431 23.66 -18.24 -2.31
N ALA A 432 23.34 -17.13 -2.96
CA ALA A 432 23.27 -17.02 -4.40
C ALA A 432 24.61 -17.27 -5.09
N ASN A 433 25.71 -16.89 -4.48
CA ASN A 433 27.06 -17.06 -5.01
C ASN A 433 27.74 -18.37 -4.60
N GLN A 434 27.06 -19.26 -3.91
CA GLN A 434 27.58 -20.54 -3.40
C GLN A 434 28.81 -20.42 -2.46
N TRP A 435 29.07 -19.26 -1.93
CA TRP A 435 30.16 -19.03 -0.98
C TRP A 435 29.93 -19.67 0.38
N LYS A 436 28.70 -20.03 0.67
CA LYS A 436 28.29 -20.58 1.96
C LYS A 436 29.00 -21.88 2.32
N ASN A 437 29.37 -22.69 1.33
CA ASN A 437 30.02 -23.96 1.55
C ASN A 437 31.52 -23.85 1.88
N ASN A 438 32.11 -22.68 1.72
CA ASN A 438 33.55 -22.45 1.87
C ASN A 438 33.89 -21.39 2.94
N ILE A 439 32.89 -20.90 3.67
CA ILE A 439 33.11 -19.84 4.67
C ILE A 439 33.21 -20.51 6.05
N ASP A 440 34.36 -20.33 6.68
CA ASP A 440 34.62 -20.65 8.09
C ASP A 440 33.57 -19.94 8.96
N PRO A 441 33.00 -20.58 10.00
CA PRO A 441 32.06 -19.94 10.93
C PRO A 441 32.56 -18.59 11.48
N ASP A 442 33.86 -18.42 11.63
CA ASP A 442 34.48 -17.17 12.07
C ASP A 442 34.45 -16.04 11.03
N GLU A 443 34.15 -16.32 9.77
CA GLU A 443 33.99 -15.29 8.73
C GLU A 443 32.58 -14.66 8.69
N SER A 444 31.65 -15.13 9.49
CA SER A 444 30.32 -14.52 9.65
C SER A 444 30.40 -13.04 10.08
N THR A 445 31.48 -12.66 10.73
CA THR A 445 31.77 -11.27 11.15
C THR A 445 32.05 -10.30 10.00
N LYS A 446 32.33 -10.80 8.79
CA LYS A 446 32.55 -9.95 7.60
C LYS A 446 31.28 -9.59 6.86
N ARG A 447 30.14 -10.10 7.29
CA ARG A 447 28.84 -9.70 6.72
C ARG A 447 28.51 -8.27 7.15
N LEU A 448 28.01 -7.49 6.21
CA LEU A 448 27.61 -6.10 6.48
C LEU A 448 26.49 -6.02 7.54
N TYR A 449 25.66 -7.05 7.62
CA TYR A 449 24.68 -7.27 8.66
C TYR A 449 24.78 -8.70 9.13
N ASN A 450 24.80 -8.88 10.42
CA ASN A 450 24.67 -10.17 11.03
C ASN A 450 23.31 -10.25 11.72
N PRO A 451 22.27 -10.82 11.08
CA PRO A 451 20.98 -11.01 11.72
C PRO A 451 21.01 -12.14 12.76
N ASP A 452 22.09 -12.92 12.77
CA ASP A 452 22.24 -14.00 13.72
C ASP A 452 22.54 -13.42 15.13
N THR A 453 22.10 -14.14 16.14
CA THR A 453 22.49 -13.83 17.53
C THR A 453 23.96 -14.18 17.75
N ASP A 454 24.65 -13.41 18.56
CA ASP A 454 25.97 -13.78 19.06
C ASP A 454 25.94 -15.05 19.92
N ALA A 455 27.11 -15.48 20.39
CA ALA A 455 27.23 -16.66 21.25
C ALA A 455 26.45 -16.58 22.57
N GLU A 456 26.03 -15.36 22.96
CA GLU A 456 25.26 -15.07 24.18
C GLU A 456 23.75 -14.92 23.88
N GLY A 457 23.32 -15.09 22.62
CA GLY A 457 21.93 -14.93 22.20
C GLY A 457 21.48 -13.49 21.99
N MET A 458 22.39 -12.52 22.02
CA MET A 458 22.10 -11.14 21.70
C MET A 458 22.23 -10.88 20.20
N LEU A 459 21.40 -9.99 19.67
CA LEU A 459 21.50 -9.56 18.28
C LEU A 459 22.83 -8.82 18.06
N ALA A 460 23.64 -9.31 17.15
CA ALA A 460 24.89 -8.65 16.75
C ALA A 460 24.66 -7.30 16.02
N THR A 461 23.44 -7.10 15.52
CA THR A 461 22.99 -5.83 14.93
C THR A 461 21.51 -5.60 15.22
N HIS A 462 21.10 -4.32 15.28
CA HIS A 462 19.68 -3.93 15.37
C HIS A 462 18.95 -4.00 14.02
N ILE A 463 19.64 -4.38 12.95
CA ILE A 463 19.06 -4.52 11.61
C ILE A 463 18.72 -5.99 11.38
N SER A 464 17.41 -6.29 11.31
CA SER A 464 16.86 -7.63 11.13
C SER A 464 15.84 -7.65 9.98
N ASN A 465 15.32 -8.81 9.64
CA ASN A 465 14.25 -8.95 8.66
C ASN A 465 12.91 -8.33 9.11
N THR A 466 12.81 -7.98 10.37
CA THR A 466 11.65 -7.31 10.99
C THR A 466 11.84 -5.81 11.17
N THR A 467 13.01 -5.28 10.79
CA THR A 467 13.28 -3.84 10.83
C THR A 467 12.74 -3.18 9.58
N ARG A 468 11.81 -2.23 9.76
CA ARG A 468 11.07 -1.56 8.68
C ARG A 468 11.50 -0.11 8.52
N VAL A 469 11.42 0.37 7.27
CA VAL A 469 11.74 1.77 6.93
C VAL A 469 10.56 2.68 7.30
N PHE A 470 10.87 3.91 7.72
CA PHE A 470 9.94 5.00 7.80
C PHE A 470 10.57 6.29 7.28
N LYS A 471 9.75 7.22 6.78
CA LYS A 471 10.17 8.41 6.04
C LYS A 471 9.36 9.64 6.43
N GLY A 472 9.75 10.82 5.92
CA GLY A 472 8.97 12.06 5.95
C GLY A 472 9.35 13.08 7.01
N GLY A 473 9.98 12.66 8.09
CA GLY A 473 10.19 13.51 9.25
C GLY A 473 8.88 13.81 10.00
N GLY A 474 8.95 14.02 11.29
CA GLY A 474 7.80 14.28 12.14
C GLY A 474 7.92 15.58 12.93
N TRP A 475 6.90 15.90 13.70
CA TRP A 475 6.82 17.10 14.54
C TRP A 475 7.95 17.23 15.57
N LYS A 476 8.59 16.12 15.97
CA LYS A 476 9.77 16.08 16.85
C LYS A 476 11.09 16.26 16.11
N ASP A 477 11.08 16.20 14.78
CA ASP A 477 12.27 16.14 13.96
C ASP A 477 12.69 17.52 13.46
N ARG A 478 13.98 17.66 13.17
CA ARG A 478 14.53 18.85 12.54
C ARG A 478 14.42 18.81 11.02
N ALA A 479 14.58 19.97 10.39
CA ALA A 479 14.46 20.16 8.95
C ALA A 479 15.27 19.18 8.09
N TYR A 480 16.38 18.65 8.60
CA TYR A 480 17.17 17.61 7.93
C TYR A 480 16.32 16.39 7.54
N TRP A 481 15.42 15.97 8.43
CA TRP A 481 14.60 14.77 8.25
C TRP A 481 13.40 14.99 7.33
N LEU A 482 13.10 16.24 6.95
CA LEU A 482 12.02 16.58 6.02
C LEU A 482 12.35 16.27 4.55
N ASN A 483 13.62 15.99 4.27
CA ASN A 483 14.03 15.59 2.92
C ASN A 483 13.49 14.18 2.62
N PRO A 484 12.72 14.00 1.53
CA PRO A 484 12.15 12.69 1.17
C PRO A 484 13.18 11.58 1.00
N ALA A 485 14.43 11.90 0.68
CA ALA A 485 15.51 10.92 0.53
C ALA A 485 16.04 10.38 1.87
N THR A 486 15.71 11.01 3.00
CA THR A 486 16.18 10.51 4.30
C THR A 486 15.49 9.21 4.66
N ARG A 487 16.23 8.29 5.25
CA ARG A 487 15.74 6.97 5.66
C ARG A 487 16.02 6.76 7.13
N ARG A 488 15.03 6.26 7.81
CA ARG A 488 15.16 5.77 9.19
C ARG A 488 14.48 4.43 9.32
N TYR A 489 14.72 3.75 10.39
CA TYR A 489 14.19 2.42 10.61
C TYR A 489 13.77 2.20 12.06
N LEU A 490 12.85 1.27 12.23
CA LEU A 490 12.37 0.82 13.52
C LEU A 490 11.88 -0.62 13.40
N GLU A 491 11.94 -1.37 14.50
CA GLU A 491 11.38 -2.72 14.57
C GLU A 491 9.87 -2.70 14.30
N GLN A 492 9.37 -3.65 13.49
CA GLN A 492 7.97 -3.66 13.02
C GLN A 492 6.91 -3.74 14.12
N THR A 493 7.28 -4.19 15.33
CA THR A 493 6.39 -4.28 16.50
C THR A 493 6.40 -3.03 17.36
N LYS A 494 7.33 -2.11 17.11
CA LYS A 494 7.47 -0.87 17.88
C LYS A 494 6.63 0.26 17.29
N SER A 495 6.32 1.24 18.14
CA SER A 495 5.56 2.43 17.81
C SER A 495 6.20 3.68 18.39
N ARG A 496 5.83 4.86 17.88
CA ARG A 496 6.33 6.16 18.35
C ARG A 496 5.22 7.20 18.30
N SER A 497 5.35 8.30 19.07
CA SER A 497 4.39 9.42 19.06
C SER A 497 4.53 10.36 17.86
N ASP A 498 5.52 10.15 17.01
CA ASP A 498 5.78 10.90 15.79
C ASP A 498 5.76 9.99 14.54
N LEU A 499 5.11 8.82 14.63
CA LEU A 499 5.10 7.82 13.57
C LEU A 499 3.68 7.31 13.32
N GLY A 500 3.19 7.58 12.14
CA GLY A 500 1.92 7.15 11.58
C GLY A 500 2.11 6.45 10.23
N PHE A 501 1.15 6.55 9.31
CA PHE A 501 1.23 5.96 7.97
C PHE A 501 0.14 6.50 7.05
N ARG A 502 0.27 6.21 5.76
CA ARG A 502 -0.78 6.31 4.75
C ARG A 502 -0.84 5.05 3.92
N CYS A 503 -1.98 4.79 3.28
CA CYS A 503 -2.12 3.63 2.40
C CYS A 503 -1.79 3.96 0.96
N ALA A 504 -1.41 2.92 0.21
CA ALA A 504 -1.29 2.92 -1.23
C ALA A 504 -2.05 1.74 -1.84
N MET A 505 -2.28 1.77 -3.14
CA MET A 505 -2.88 0.69 -3.90
C MET A 505 -2.26 0.63 -5.29
N SER A 506 -1.92 -0.56 -5.75
CA SER A 506 -1.41 -0.73 -7.12
C SER A 506 -2.52 -0.46 -8.14
N ARG A 507 -2.21 0.26 -9.20
CA ARG A 507 -3.10 0.36 -10.34
C ARG A 507 -3.01 -0.90 -11.18
N VAL A 508 -4.16 -1.44 -11.56
CA VAL A 508 -4.27 -2.60 -12.44
C VAL A 508 -4.63 -2.13 -13.85
N GLY A 509 -3.90 -2.63 -14.83
CA GLY A 509 -4.07 -2.24 -16.21
C GLY A 509 -3.14 -1.11 -16.66
N SER A 510 -3.15 -0.82 -17.95
CA SER A 510 -2.37 0.30 -18.51
C SER A 510 -3.13 1.60 -18.40
N ASP A 511 -2.39 2.70 -18.35
CA ASP A 511 -2.94 4.02 -18.56
C ASP A 511 -3.42 4.15 -20.00
N LYS A 512 -4.73 4.02 -20.23
CA LYS A 512 -5.35 4.48 -21.46
C LYS A 512 -5.54 6.00 -21.48
N GLY A 513 -5.05 6.68 -20.45
CA GLY A 513 -5.10 8.12 -20.32
C GLY A 513 -4.36 8.80 -21.45
N ASN A 514 -5.07 9.48 -22.34
CA ASN A 514 -4.63 10.46 -23.31
C ASN A 514 -4.14 10.04 -24.71
N GLN A 515 -4.03 8.77 -25.06
CA GLN A 515 -3.71 8.46 -26.47
C GLN A 515 -4.90 8.64 -27.42
N ASP A 516 -6.13 8.60 -26.93
CA ASP A 516 -7.35 8.74 -27.75
C ASP A 516 -7.99 10.15 -27.68
N LYS A 517 -7.33 11.12 -27.05
CA LYS A 517 -7.80 12.52 -26.96
C LYS A 517 -6.92 13.52 -27.73
N LYS A 518 -6.11 13.02 -28.65
CA LYS A 518 -5.41 13.88 -29.63
C LYS A 518 -6.04 13.79 -31.00
#